data_f2b766578e5e2d96f0209ab27aa8fc17
#
_entry.id   f2b766578e5e2d96f0209ab27aa8fc17
#
_cell.length_a   1.000
_cell.length_b   1.000
_cell.length_c   1.000
_cell.angle_alpha   90.00
_cell.angle_beta   90.00
_cell.angle_gamma   90.00
#
_symmetry.space_group_name_H-M   'P 1'
#
loop_
_entity.id
_entity.type
_entity.pdbx_description
1 polymer ?
#
loop_
_entity_poly.entity_id
_entity_poly.type
_entity_poly.pdbx_seq_one_letter_code
_entity_poly.pdbx_strand_id
1 'polypeptide(L)'
;MPQSAQLVATVAMAALVAGFAGYAAREIVRSRSFTLALLLLGGAISYFNEPIDDVLGLVWHPVAGQWTALDTFARVPLWGLGIYIVFFGGMPYLILQSLRRGVNRRQLWGWVGALAVVDVAVELPVLASGIYRYYGDAPLQVGGFPVYWIVINAVGPLALAVLLMAAGDTFSGWRALYLPFLPMMSDAAGSVAVGWPIFSALNAHASAPVRWLAAALTIAVGIATLDLLIAYAARLSAAQVRTKAVDAAGV
;
A
#
# COMPACT_ATOMS: atom_id res chain seq x y z
N MET A 1 -11.36 11.78 -19.34
CA MET A 1 -11.64 11.49 -17.92
C MET A 1 -12.80 12.37 -17.45
N PRO A 2 -13.79 11.86 -16.69
CA PRO A 2 -14.88 12.66 -16.14
C PRO A 2 -14.36 13.73 -15.17
N GLN A 3 -14.56 15.02 -15.50
CA GLN A 3 -13.88 16.13 -14.80
C GLN A 3 -14.33 16.29 -13.34
N SER A 4 -15.64 16.17 -13.09
CA SER A 4 -16.19 16.28 -11.72
C SER A 4 -15.66 15.17 -10.81
N ALA A 5 -15.63 13.93 -11.30
CA ALA A 5 -15.13 12.80 -10.53
C ALA A 5 -13.62 12.93 -10.26
N GLN A 6 -12.84 13.33 -11.27
CA GLN A 6 -11.42 13.60 -11.13
C GLN A 6 -11.14 14.72 -10.10
N LEU A 7 -11.92 15.81 -10.14
CA LEU A 7 -11.80 16.90 -9.17
C LEU A 7 -12.09 16.40 -7.74
N VAL A 8 -13.21 15.67 -7.55
CA VAL A 8 -13.58 15.13 -6.24
C VAL A 8 -12.50 14.19 -5.71
N ALA A 9 -12.01 13.25 -6.53
CA ALA A 9 -10.94 12.33 -6.14
C ALA A 9 -9.66 13.09 -5.76
N THR A 10 -9.25 14.08 -6.57
CA THR A 10 -8.05 14.88 -6.31
C THR A 10 -8.17 15.68 -5.00
N VAL A 11 -9.31 16.34 -4.76
CA VAL A 11 -9.53 17.11 -3.54
C VAL A 11 -9.59 16.20 -2.31
N ALA A 12 -10.26 15.05 -2.39
CA ALA A 12 -10.32 14.08 -1.30
C ALA A 12 -8.93 13.56 -0.93
N MET A 13 -8.13 13.19 -1.93
CA MET A 13 -6.76 12.71 -1.71
C MET A 13 -5.85 13.82 -1.20
N ALA A 14 -5.96 15.05 -1.71
CA ALA A 14 -5.21 16.20 -1.20
C ALA A 14 -5.53 16.48 0.27
N ALA A 15 -6.78 16.36 0.69
CA ALA A 15 -7.18 16.51 2.09
C ALA A 15 -6.54 15.43 3.00
N LEU A 16 -6.53 14.18 2.56
CA LEU A 16 -5.88 13.09 3.29
C LEU A 16 -4.35 13.30 3.39
N VAL A 17 -3.71 13.68 2.28
CA VAL A 17 -2.27 13.99 2.25
C VAL A 17 -1.97 15.16 3.20
N ALA A 18 -2.79 16.22 3.21
CA ALA A 18 -2.64 17.34 4.13
C ALA A 18 -2.77 16.90 5.61
N GLY A 19 -3.70 16.00 5.92
CA GLY A 19 -3.84 15.41 7.25
C GLY A 19 -2.59 14.65 7.70
N PHE A 20 -2.03 13.80 6.84
CA PHE A 20 -0.78 13.08 7.12
C PHE A 20 0.43 14.01 7.19
N ALA A 21 0.50 15.07 6.34
CA ALA A 21 1.54 16.08 6.40
C ALA A 21 1.48 16.87 7.71
N GLY A 22 0.29 17.25 8.18
CA GLY A 22 0.08 17.86 9.48
C GLY A 22 0.51 16.94 10.63
N TYR A 23 0.22 15.64 10.52
CA TYR A 23 0.70 14.65 11.49
C TYR A 23 2.24 14.53 11.46
N ALA A 24 2.86 14.51 10.28
CA ALA A 24 4.31 14.50 10.15
C ALA A 24 4.96 15.75 10.75
N ALA A 25 4.39 16.92 10.50
CA ALA A 25 4.85 18.17 11.10
C ALA A 25 4.78 18.13 12.64
N ARG A 26 3.69 17.59 13.20
CA ARG A 26 3.55 17.39 14.65
C ARG A 26 4.63 16.46 15.21
N GLU A 27 4.93 15.34 14.52
CA GLU A 27 5.97 14.38 14.92
C GLU A 27 7.37 15.05 14.88
N ILE A 28 7.66 15.85 13.86
CA ILE A 28 8.92 16.62 13.78
C ILE A 28 9.05 17.56 14.96
N VAL A 29 8.00 18.32 15.28
CA VAL A 29 8.05 19.31 16.36
C VAL A 29 8.16 18.65 17.74
N ARG A 30 7.41 17.57 17.98
CA ARG A 30 7.30 16.92 19.30
C ARG A 30 8.43 15.94 19.59
N SER A 31 8.78 15.11 18.63
CA SER A 31 9.71 13.98 18.82
C SER A 31 10.98 14.08 17.97
N ARG A 32 11.15 15.16 17.20
CA ARG A 32 12.26 15.34 16.26
C ARG A 32 12.38 14.18 15.25
N SER A 33 11.28 13.47 15.00
CA SER A 33 11.23 12.33 14.08
C SER A 33 10.80 12.78 12.70
N PHE A 34 11.66 12.56 11.70
CA PHE A 34 11.36 12.79 10.29
C PHE A 34 10.80 11.54 9.60
N THR A 35 10.67 10.43 10.31
CA THR A 35 10.30 9.12 9.73
C THR A 35 9.03 9.20 8.90
N LEU A 36 7.94 9.78 9.45
CA LEU A 36 6.68 9.88 8.71
C LEU A 36 6.83 10.77 7.47
N ALA A 37 7.49 11.93 7.58
CA ALA A 37 7.70 12.82 6.44
C ALA A 37 8.48 12.14 5.30
N LEU A 38 9.53 11.38 5.64
CA LEU A 38 10.33 10.63 4.67
C LEU A 38 9.55 9.46 4.06
N LEU A 39 8.69 8.80 4.82
CA LEU A 39 7.80 7.75 4.30
C LEU A 39 6.72 8.32 3.37
N LEU A 40 6.15 9.50 3.68
CA LEU A 40 5.20 10.16 2.78
C LEU A 40 5.87 10.56 1.45
N LEU A 41 7.10 11.08 1.52
CA LEU A 41 7.92 11.30 0.31
C LEU A 41 8.15 9.98 -0.44
N GLY A 42 8.40 8.90 0.27
CA GLY A 42 8.56 7.57 -0.30
C GLY A 42 7.27 7.05 -0.95
N GLY A 43 6.11 7.34 -0.37
CA GLY A 43 4.82 7.05 -1.00
C GLY A 43 4.65 7.81 -2.32
N ALA A 44 5.09 9.07 -2.39
CA ALA A 44 5.11 9.81 -3.65
C ALA A 44 6.06 9.18 -4.69
N ILE A 45 7.23 8.70 -4.26
CA ILE A 45 8.18 7.99 -5.13
C ILE A 45 7.59 6.63 -5.57
N SER A 46 6.87 5.94 -4.68
CA SER A 46 6.20 4.67 -4.99
C SER A 46 5.23 4.77 -6.17
N TYR A 47 4.69 5.97 -6.44
CA TYR A 47 3.81 6.20 -7.59
C TYR A 47 4.45 5.90 -8.96
N PHE A 48 5.77 5.80 -9.04
CA PHE A 48 6.45 5.30 -10.24
C PHE A 48 6.14 3.83 -10.55
N ASN A 49 5.60 3.06 -9.60
CA ASN A 49 5.15 1.68 -9.81
C ASN A 49 3.79 1.63 -10.52
N GLU A 50 2.92 2.67 -10.36
CA GLU A 50 1.57 2.67 -10.94
C GLU A 50 1.52 2.32 -12.42
N PRO A 51 2.34 2.92 -13.31
CA PRO A 51 2.36 2.53 -14.72
C PRO A 51 2.67 1.04 -14.95
N ILE A 52 3.46 0.42 -14.07
CA ILE A 52 3.82 -1.01 -14.13
C ILE A 52 2.62 -1.85 -13.68
N ASP A 53 2.02 -1.49 -12.55
CA ASP A 53 0.86 -2.18 -11.99
C ASP A 53 -0.35 -2.07 -12.92
N ASP A 54 -0.56 -0.93 -13.57
CA ASP A 54 -1.56 -0.72 -14.62
C ASP A 54 -1.41 -1.70 -15.79
N VAL A 55 -0.18 -1.87 -16.28
CA VAL A 55 0.09 -2.81 -17.39
C VAL A 55 -0.08 -4.25 -16.92
N LEU A 56 0.44 -4.61 -15.77
CA LEU A 56 0.36 -5.97 -15.24
C LEU A 56 -1.07 -6.36 -14.86
N GLY A 57 -1.79 -5.44 -14.23
CA GLY A 57 -3.15 -5.65 -13.74
C GLY A 57 -4.25 -5.37 -14.76
N LEU A 58 -3.87 -4.94 -15.98
CA LEU A 58 -4.79 -4.52 -17.04
C LEU A 58 -5.75 -3.42 -16.58
N VAL A 59 -5.19 -2.34 -16.04
CA VAL A 59 -5.90 -1.12 -15.65
C VAL A 59 -5.82 -0.08 -16.77
N TRP A 60 -6.89 0.64 -16.98
CA TRP A 60 -6.94 1.69 -18.00
C TRP A 60 -7.55 2.97 -17.45
N HIS A 61 -6.87 4.07 -17.68
CA HIS A 61 -7.30 5.42 -17.35
C HIS A 61 -7.69 6.21 -18.61
N PRO A 62 -8.87 6.91 -18.64
CA PRO A 62 -9.22 7.81 -19.73
C PRO A 62 -8.21 8.95 -19.87
N VAL A 63 -7.50 9.02 -20.99
CA VAL A 63 -6.45 10.02 -21.22
C VAL A 63 -7.02 11.41 -21.54
N ALA A 64 -8.14 11.48 -22.29
CA ALA A 64 -8.74 12.76 -22.66
C ALA A 64 -9.23 13.54 -21.43
N GLY A 65 -8.68 14.73 -21.19
CA GLY A 65 -8.99 15.58 -20.03
C GLY A 65 -8.41 15.11 -18.71
N GLN A 66 -7.46 14.18 -18.70
CA GLN A 66 -6.77 13.71 -17.50
C GLN A 66 -5.83 14.79 -16.96
N TRP A 67 -5.87 15.01 -15.65
CA TRP A 67 -4.79 15.69 -14.93
C TRP A 67 -3.71 14.66 -14.62
N THR A 68 -2.64 14.70 -15.39
CA THR A 68 -1.60 13.68 -15.39
C THR A 68 -0.52 14.02 -14.37
N ALA A 69 -0.17 13.07 -13.52
CA ALA A 69 0.98 13.20 -12.61
C ALA A 69 2.26 12.66 -13.26
N LEU A 70 2.18 11.51 -13.94
CA LEU A 70 3.29 10.91 -14.68
C LEU A 70 2.84 10.59 -16.10
N ASP A 71 3.72 10.86 -17.06
CA ASP A 71 3.54 10.54 -18.48
C ASP A 71 4.78 9.78 -18.95
N THR A 72 4.76 8.47 -18.72
CA THR A 72 5.84 7.54 -19.10
C THR A 72 5.33 6.62 -20.23
N PHE A 73 5.49 5.30 -20.10
CA PHE A 73 4.87 4.33 -21.02
C PHE A 73 3.36 4.13 -20.75
N ALA A 74 2.85 4.53 -19.59
CA ALA A 74 1.44 4.72 -19.31
C ALA A 74 1.23 6.08 -18.62
N ARG A 75 0.08 6.72 -18.90
CA ARG A 75 -0.31 7.98 -18.26
C ARG A 75 -1.13 7.71 -17.02
N VAL A 76 -0.63 8.16 -15.89
CA VAL A 76 -1.30 7.97 -14.61
C VAL A 76 -1.78 9.29 -14.01
N PRO A 77 -2.98 9.30 -13.41
CA PRO A 77 -3.67 10.53 -13.02
C PRO A 77 -3.12 11.14 -11.73
N LEU A 78 -3.32 12.46 -11.55
CA LEU A 78 -2.85 13.20 -10.38
C LEU A 78 -3.48 12.71 -9.07
N TRP A 79 -4.75 12.31 -9.07
CA TRP A 79 -5.43 11.83 -7.86
C TRP A 79 -4.80 10.54 -7.30
N GLY A 80 -4.28 9.66 -8.17
CA GLY A 80 -3.60 8.42 -7.77
C GLY A 80 -2.34 8.68 -6.93
N LEU A 81 -1.60 9.76 -7.23
CA LEU A 81 -0.43 10.15 -6.42
C LEU A 81 -0.79 10.29 -4.93
N GLY A 82 -1.95 10.88 -4.62
CA GLY A 82 -2.40 11.03 -3.24
C GLY A 82 -2.69 9.69 -2.56
N ILE A 83 -3.22 8.71 -3.29
CA ILE A 83 -3.42 7.33 -2.79
C ILE A 83 -2.08 6.74 -2.37
N TYR A 84 -1.09 6.79 -3.25
CA TYR A 84 0.24 6.23 -2.98
C TYR A 84 0.92 6.87 -1.77
N ILE A 85 0.84 8.20 -1.63
CA ILE A 85 1.38 8.92 -0.46
C ILE A 85 0.75 8.41 0.83
N VAL A 86 -0.58 8.27 0.85
CA VAL A 86 -1.31 7.84 2.05
C VAL A 86 -1.15 6.36 2.30
N PHE A 87 -1.39 5.52 1.28
CA PHE A 87 -1.47 4.08 1.43
C PHE A 87 -0.09 3.43 1.60
N PHE A 88 0.89 3.78 0.78
CA PHE A 88 2.25 3.20 0.85
C PHE A 88 3.22 4.02 1.71
N GLY A 89 2.93 5.30 1.98
CA GLY A 89 3.73 6.13 2.89
C GLY A 89 3.15 6.22 4.30
N GLY A 90 1.88 6.60 4.41
CA GLY A 90 1.21 6.87 5.68
C GLY A 90 0.81 5.62 6.47
N MET A 91 0.15 4.65 5.81
CA MET A 91 -0.35 3.45 6.49
C MET A 91 0.75 2.58 7.11
N PRO A 92 1.91 2.35 6.46
CA PRO A 92 3.01 1.63 7.09
C PRO A 92 3.48 2.28 8.38
N TYR A 93 3.48 3.62 8.46
CA TYR A 93 3.85 4.33 9.68
C TYR A 93 2.85 4.07 10.81
N LEU A 94 1.54 4.09 10.53
CA LEU A 94 0.51 3.80 11.54
C LEU A 94 0.63 2.37 12.06
N ILE A 95 0.87 1.39 11.17
CA ILE A 95 1.12 -0.01 11.53
C ILE A 95 2.38 -0.10 12.39
N LEU A 96 3.48 0.56 12.00
CA LEU A 96 4.72 0.60 12.76
C LEU A 96 4.52 1.16 14.17
N GLN A 97 3.75 2.25 14.32
CA GLN A 97 3.42 2.80 15.64
C GLN A 97 2.63 1.79 16.49
N SER A 98 1.73 1.03 15.87
CA SER A 98 1.00 -0.04 16.56
C SER A 98 1.94 -1.17 17.01
N LEU A 99 2.86 -1.61 16.13
CA LEU A 99 3.88 -2.61 16.47
C LEU A 99 4.74 -2.17 17.66
N ARG A 100 5.15 -0.90 17.70
CA ARG A 100 5.97 -0.31 18.77
C ARG A 100 5.24 -0.22 20.12
N ARG A 101 3.90 -0.19 20.10
CA ARG A 101 3.06 -0.16 21.31
C ARG A 101 2.79 -1.56 21.88
N GLY A 102 3.09 -2.60 21.14
CA GLY A 102 2.77 -3.96 21.49
C GLY A 102 1.40 -4.39 20.94
N VAL A 103 1.40 -5.13 19.85
CA VAL A 103 0.19 -5.68 19.23
C VAL A 103 0.30 -7.18 19.08
N ASN A 104 -0.83 -7.85 19.19
CA ASN A 104 -0.95 -9.28 19.00
C ASN A 104 -1.37 -9.60 17.53
N ARG A 105 -1.33 -10.90 17.18
CA ARG A 105 -1.68 -11.40 15.85
C ARG A 105 -3.10 -11.00 15.41
N ARG A 106 -4.09 -11.01 16.31
CA ARG A 106 -5.48 -10.63 15.99
C ARG A 106 -5.60 -9.15 15.61
N GLN A 107 -4.87 -8.28 16.30
CA GLN A 107 -4.84 -6.85 16.00
C GLN A 107 -4.14 -6.57 14.67
N LEU A 108 -3.12 -7.34 14.30
CA LEU A 108 -2.46 -7.23 13.00
C LEU A 108 -3.37 -7.67 11.85
N TRP A 109 -4.16 -8.73 12.03
CA TRP A 109 -5.22 -9.08 11.10
C TRP A 109 -6.30 -7.99 11.02
N GLY A 110 -6.57 -7.29 12.11
CA GLY A 110 -7.41 -6.09 12.11
C GLY A 110 -6.85 -4.97 11.24
N TRP A 111 -5.53 -4.77 11.21
CA TRP A 111 -4.88 -3.83 10.28
C TRP A 111 -5.05 -4.25 8.82
N VAL A 112 -4.88 -5.53 8.50
CA VAL A 112 -5.15 -6.06 7.14
C VAL A 112 -6.60 -5.82 6.75
N GLY A 113 -7.55 -6.08 7.65
CA GLY A 113 -8.96 -5.76 7.44
C GLY A 113 -9.21 -4.27 7.22
N ALA A 114 -8.53 -3.39 7.96
CA ALA A 114 -8.64 -1.95 7.78
C ALA A 114 -8.07 -1.51 6.41
N LEU A 115 -6.93 -2.05 5.99
CA LEU A 115 -6.37 -1.81 4.65
C LEU A 115 -7.36 -2.25 3.57
N ALA A 116 -7.95 -3.45 3.69
CA ALA A 116 -8.95 -3.96 2.76
C ALA A 116 -10.20 -3.06 2.67
N VAL A 117 -10.68 -2.56 3.81
CA VAL A 117 -11.83 -1.64 3.84
C VAL A 117 -11.49 -0.31 3.17
N VAL A 118 -10.31 0.25 3.44
CA VAL A 118 -9.86 1.50 2.82
C VAL A 118 -9.70 1.32 1.31
N ASP A 119 -9.09 0.23 0.88
CA ASP A 119 -8.89 -0.12 -0.53
C ASP A 119 -10.25 -0.17 -1.28
N VAL A 120 -11.16 -1.02 -0.81
CA VAL A 120 -12.51 -1.15 -1.40
C VAL A 120 -13.32 0.16 -1.35
N ALA A 121 -13.21 0.92 -0.25
CA ALA A 121 -13.92 2.19 -0.08
C ALA A 121 -13.44 3.28 -1.05
N VAL A 122 -12.19 3.22 -1.48
CA VAL A 122 -11.65 4.10 -2.52
C VAL A 122 -11.98 3.56 -3.91
N GLU A 123 -11.73 2.28 -4.15
CA GLU A 123 -11.84 1.62 -5.45
C GLU A 123 -13.27 1.68 -6.03
N LEU A 124 -14.28 1.26 -5.26
CA LEU A 124 -15.65 1.15 -5.79
C LEU A 124 -16.24 2.49 -6.27
N PRO A 125 -16.14 3.63 -5.54
CA PRO A 125 -16.62 4.92 -6.05
C PRO A 125 -15.85 5.41 -7.27
N VAL A 126 -14.54 5.16 -7.31
CA VAL A 126 -13.67 5.61 -8.43
C VAL A 126 -14.01 4.83 -9.70
N LEU A 127 -14.18 3.49 -9.60
CA LEU A 127 -14.64 2.64 -10.70
C LEU A 127 -16.05 3.04 -11.17
N ALA A 128 -16.99 3.22 -10.24
CA ALA A 128 -18.35 3.63 -10.55
C ALA A 128 -18.40 5.00 -11.25
N SER A 129 -17.45 5.89 -10.98
CA SER A 129 -17.34 7.20 -11.62
C SER A 129 -16.73 7.18 -13.02
N GLY A 130 -16.13 6.05 -13.43
CA GLY A 130 -15.51 5.86 -14.74
C GLY A 130 -14.18 6.58 -14.94
N ILE A 131 -13.50 6.99 -13.86
CA ILE A 131 -12.17 7.61 -13.98
C ILE A 131 -11.06 6.59 -14.19
N TYR A 132 -11.32 5.31 -13.96
CA TYR A 132 -10.52 4.19 -14.47
C TYR A 132 -11.35 2.89 -14.54
N ARG A 133 -10.80 1.85 -15.10
CA ARG A 133 -11.43 0.52 -15.17
C ARG A 133 -10.40 -0.59 -15.35
N TYR A 134 -10.74 -1.77 -14.86
CA TYR A 134 -10.06 -3.01 -15.20
C TYR A 134 -10.60 -3.57 -16.52
N TYR A 135 -9.73 -4.13 -17.37
CA TYR A 135 -10.10 -4.78 -18.63
C TYR A 135 -9.52 -6.20 -18.70
N GLY A 136 -9.73 -6.93 -19.80
CA GLY A 136 -9.15 -8.27 -19.99
C GLY A 136 -9.84 -9.39 -19.24
N ASP A 137 -11.14 -9.26 -18.94
CA ASP A 137 -11.97 -10.29 -18.27
C ASP A 137 -11.37 -10.81 -16.95
N ALA A 138 -10.93 -9.90 -16.10
CA ALA A 138 -10.42 -10.25 -14.76
C ALA A 138 -11.49 -11.02 -13.96
N PRO A 139 -11.17 -12.18 -13.36
CA PRO A 139 -12.14 -12.93 -12.55
C PRO A 139 -12.36 -12.29 -11.18
N LEU A 140 -13.39 -12.77 -10.47
CA LEU A 140 -13.72 -12.37 -9.09
C LEU A 140 -13.94 -10.85 -8.93
N GLN A 141 -14.69 -10.24 -9.84
CA GLN A 141 -15.03 -8.82 -9.76
C GLN A 141 -16.25 -8.55 -8.90
N VAL A 142 -16.19 -7.50 -8.07
CA VAL A 142 -17.33 -6.90 -7.35
C VAL A 142 -17.40 -5.43 -7.71
N GLY A 143 -18.45 -4.99 -8.38
CA GLY A 143 -18.58 -3.61 -8.86
C GLY A 143 -17.47 -3.18 -9.84
N GLY A 144 -16.87 -4.12 -10.57
CA GLY A 144 -15.73 -3.90 -11.46
C GLY A 144 -14.36 -4.01 -10.78
N PHE A 145 -14.30 -4.13 -9.46
CA PHE A 145 -13.07 -4.29 -8.69
C PHE A 145 -12.71 -5.78 -8.54
N PRO A 146 -11.53 -6.24 -9.02
CA PRO A 146 -11.08 -7.61 -8.83
C PRO A 146 -10.59 -7.82 -7.40
N VAL A 147 -11.27 -8.67 -6.61
CA VAL A 147 -11.02 -8.82 -5.17
C VAL A 147 -9.63 -9.32 -4.79
N TYR A 148 -8.88 -9.90 -5.71
CA TYR A 148 -7.50 -10.31 -5.45
C TYR A 148 -6.55 -9.11 -5.21
N TRP A 149 -6.91 -7.90 -5.65
CA TRP A 149 -6.14 -6.69 -5.35
C TRP A 149 -6.08 -6.38 -3.86
N ILE A 150 -7.10 -6.76 -3.08
CA ILE A 150 -7.10 -6.59 -1.63
C ILE A 150 -5.86 -7.20 -0.98
N VAL A 151 -5.50 -8.42 -1.35
CA VAL A 151 -4.33 -9.09 -0.78
C VAL A 151 -3.03 -8.55 -1.37
N ILE A 152 -3.01 -8.21 -2.66
CA ILE A 152 -1.86 -7.60 -3.33
C ILE A 152 -1.50 -6.28 -2.64
N ASN A 153 -2.48 -5.37 -2.51
CA ASN A 153 -2.28 -4.04 -1.94
C ASN A 153 -1.93 -4.08 -0.44
N ALA A 154 -2.45 -5.06 0.32
CA ALA A 154 -2.20 -5.14 1.76
C ALA A 154 -0.76 -5.58 2.12
N VAL A 155 -0.08 -6.32 1.25
CA VAL A 155 1.26 -6.87 1.55
C VAL A 155 2.30 -5.76 1.66
N GLY A 156 2.34 -4.81 0.74
CA GLY A 156 3.34 -3.72 0.72
C GLY A 156 3.38 -2.91 2.03
N PRO A 157 2.28 -2.31 2.47
CA PRO A 157 2.24 -1.53 3.72
C PRO A 157 2.62 -2.33 4.97
N LEU A 158 2.16 -3.59 5.08
CA LEU A 158 2.50 -4.45 6.22
C LEU A 158 3.98 -4.85 6.19
N ALA A 159 4.50 -5.25 5.03
CA ALA A 159 5.91 -5.65 4.88
C ALA A 159 6.85 -4.50 5.23
N LEU A 160 6.54 -3.28 4.79
CA LEU A 160 7.32 -2.10 5.14
C LEU A 160 7.31 -1.82 6.65
N ALA A 161 6.15 -1.88 7.29
CA ALA A 161 6.06 -1.69 8.74
C ALA A 161 6.88 -2.73 9.51
N VAL A 162 6.83 -3.99 9.07
CA VAL A 162 7.61 -5.10 9.65
C VAL A 162 9.11 -4.90 9.43
N LEU A 163 9.52 -4.50 8.22
CA LEU A 163 10.92 -4.18 7.91
C LEU A 163 11.46 -3.07 8.81
N LEU A 164 10.71 -1.97 8.95
CA LEU A 164 11.09 -0.83 9.79
C LEU A 164 11.17 -1.21 11.26
N MET A 165 10.28 -2.08 11.73
CA MET A 165 10.29 -2.61 13.09
C MET A 165 11.51 -3.51 13.33
N ALA A 166 11.82 -4.42 12.38
CA ALA A 166 12.96 -5.33 12.46
C ALA A 166 14.31 -4.61 12.35
N ALA A 167 14.36 -3.56 11.53
CA ALA A 167 15.58 -2.77 11.33
C ALA A 167 15.97 -1.91 12.54
N GLY A 168 15.05 -1.64 13.47
CA GLY A 168 15.32 -0.84 14.67
C GLY A 168 15.92 0.52 14.31
N ASP A 169 17.12 0.80 14.83
CA ASP A 169 17.83 2.07 14.64
C ASP A 169 18.70 2.11 13.38
N THR A 170 18.62 1.09 12.51
CA THR A 170 19.42 1.03 11.26
C THR A 170 19.20 2.27 10.39
N PHE A 171 17.97 2.79 10.34
CA PHE A 171 17.61 3.98 9.57
C PHE A 171 17.70 5.28 10.42
N SER A 172 18.73 5.38 11.26
CA SER A 172 19.03 6.59 12.04
C SER A 172 20.15 7.42 11.39
N GLY A 173 20.27 8.68 11.79
CA GLY A 173 21.28 9.61 11.26
C GLY A 173 21.16 9.76 9.74
N TRP A 174 22.27 9.75 9.02
CA TRP A 174 22.30 9.90 7.57
C TRP A 174 21.58 8.76 6.82
N ARG A 175 21.49 7.54 7.41
CA ARG A 175 20.79 6.40 6.82
C ARG A 175 19.29 6.60 6.73
N ALA A 176 18.72 7.57 7.44
CA ALA A 176 17.32 7.98 7.27
C ALA A 176 17.00 8.41 5.83
N LEU A 177 18.00 8.86 5.06
CA LEU A 177 17.84 9.21 3.65
C LEU A 177 17.46 8.02 2.74
N TYR A 178 17.58 6.78 3.22
CA TYR A 178 17.10 5.61 2.51
C TYR A 178 15.58 5.36 2.69
N LEU A 179 14.96 5.93 3.74
CA LEU A 179 13.54 5.73 4.02
C LEU A 179 12.61 6.05 2.85
N PRO A 180 12.84 7.10 2.03
CA PRO A 180 11.96 7.40 0.88
C PRO A 180 11.94 6.33 -0.21
N PHE A 181 12.94 5.47 -0.29
CA PHE A 181 12.98 4.40 -1.30
C PHE A 181 12.27 3.13 -0.86
N LEU A 182 12.06 2.95 0.45
CA LEU A 182 11.48 1.72 1.00
C LEU A 182 10.00 1.51 0.63
N PRO A 183 9.13 2.53 0.61
CA PRO A 183 7.75 2.37 0.15
C PRO A 183 7.67 1.83 -1.28
N MET A 184 8.43 2.43 -2.22
CA MET A 184 8.50 1.97 -3.61
C MET A 184 8.96 0.51 -3.73
N MET A 185 10.03 0.15 -2.99
CA MET A 185 10.56 -1.22 -3.00
C MET A 185 9.57 -2.21 -2.40
N SER A 186 8.92 -1.85 -1.29
CA SER A 186 7.97 -2.72 -0.59
C SER A 186 6.68 -2.93 -1.37
N ASP A 187 6.19 -1.89 -2.04
CA ASP A 187 5.06 -1.92 -2.94
C ASP A 187 5.35 -2.82 -4.15
N ALA A 188 6.42 -2.55 -4.90
CA ALA A 188 6.81 -3.36 -6.05
C ALA A 188 7.06 -4.84 -5.68
N ALA A 189 7.74 -5.12 -4.56
CA ALA A 189 7.98 -6.48 -4.11
C ALA A 189 6.66 -7.17 -3.70
N GLY A 190 5.76 -6.46 -3.02
CA GLY A 190 4.46 -6.97 -2.61
C GLY A 190 3.55 -7.24 -3.79
N SER A 191 3.36 -6.26 -4.67
CA SER A 191 2.43 -6.36 -5.81
C SER A 191 2.88 -7.43 -6.79
N VAL A 192 4.13 -7.42 -7.24
CA VAL A 192 4.62 -8.38 -8.24
C VAL A 192 4.76 -9.78 -7.66
N ALA A 193 5.31 -9.95 -6.45
CA ALA A 193 5.50 -11.28 -5.87
C ALA A 193 4.18 -12.00 -5.57
N VAL A 194 3.15 -11.26 -5.16
CA VAL A 194 1.82 -11.83 -4.86
C VAL A 194 0.95 -11.90 -6.11
N GLY A 195 0.98 -10.85 -6.94
CA GLY A 195 0.13 -10.72 -8.11
C GLY A 195 0.58 -11.52 -9.33
N TRP A 196 1.84 -12.02 -9.36
CA TRP A 196 2.39 -12.64 -10.57
C TRP A 196 1.52 -13.76 -11.17
N PRO A 197 0.79 -14.63 -10.42
CA PRO A 197 -0.02 -15.68 -11.05
C PRO A 197 -1.14 -15.08 -11.90
N ILE A 198 -1.89 -14.11 -11.34
CA ILE A 198 -2.99 -13.47 -12.08
C ILE A 198 -2.46 -12.56 -13.18
N PHE A 199 -1.41 -11.78 -12.94
CA PHE A 199 -0.79 -10.91 -13.92
C PHE A 199 -0.29 -11.70 -15.14
N SER A 200 0.36 -12.84 -14.92
CA SER A 200 0.80 -13.75 -15.98
C SER A 200 -0.38 -14.30 -16.79
N ALA A 201 -1.45 -14.73 -16.11
CA ALA A 201 -2.62 -15.30 -16.78
C ALA A 201 -3.39 -14.26 -17.60
N LEU A 202 -3.50 -13.01 -17.11
CA LEU A 202 -4.17 -11.92 -17.81
C LEU A 202 -3.37 -11.51 -19.06
N ASN A 203 -2.07 -11.28 -18.92
CA ASN A 203 -1.20 -10.80 -20.00
C ASN A 203 -0.90 -11.87 -21.05
N ALA A 204 -0.97 -13.16 -20.68
CA ALA A 204 -0.91 -14.28 -21.62
C ALA A 204 -2.24 -14.57 -22.31
N HIS A 205 -3.30 -13.77 -22.08
CA HIS A 205 -4.65 -14.02 -22.59
C HIS A 205 -5.13 -15.47 -22.33
N ALA A 206 -4.81 -16.00 -21.15
CA ALA A 206 -5.12 -17.37 -20.77
C ALA A 206 -6.64 -17.63 -20.78
N SER A 207 -7.04 -18.90 -20.91
CA SER A 207 -8.44 -19.29 -20.86
C SER A 207 -9.10 -18.92 -19.51
N ALA A 208 -10.43 -18.78 -19.50
CA ALA A 208 -11.14 -18.41 -18.27
C ALA A 208 -10.83 -19.32 -17.07
N PRO A 209 -10.82 -20.67 -17.18
CA PRO A 209 -10.46 -21.53 -16.06
C PRO A 209 -9.05 -21.25 -15.50
N VAL A 210 -8.08 -20.96 -16.37
CA VAL A 210 -6.71 -20.65 -15.96
C VAL A 210 -6.66 -19.30 -15.23
N ARG A 211 -7.40 -18.26 -15.70
CA ARG A 211 -7.50 -16.97 -14.99
C ARG A 211 -8.15 -17.12 -13.62
N TRP A 212 -9.21 -17.94 -13.49
CA TRP A 212 -9.84 -18.20 -12.20
C TRP A 212 -8.90 -18.92 -11.23
N LEU A 213 -8.17 -19.94 -11.71
CA LEU A 213 -7.16 -20.64 -10.90
C LEU A 213 -6.03 -19.69 -10.48
N ALA A 214 -5.56 -18.85 -11.40
CA ALA A 214 -4.52 -17.85 -11.11
C ALA A 214 -4.98 -16.83 -10.05
N ALA A 215 -6.23 -16.34 -10.13
CA ALA A 215 -6.79 -15.44 -9.11
C ALA A 215 -6.89 -16.14 -7.74
N ALA A 216 -7.36 -17.38 -7.69
CA ALA A 216 -7.40 -18.16 -6.45
C ALA A 216 -5.99 -18.37 -5.86
N LEU A 217 -5.01 -18.69 -6.72
CA LEU A 217 -3.61 -18.83 -6.31
C LEU A 217 -3.03 -17.50 -5.80
N THR A 218 -3.30 -16.38 -6.46
CA THR A 218 -2.89 -15.04 -6.00
C THR A 218 -3.45 -14.75 -4.61
N ILE A 219 -4.74 -15.02 -4.37
CA ILE A 219 -5.34 -14.83 -3.05
C ILE A 219 -4.68 -15.74 -2.00
N ALA A 220 -4.46 -17.02 -2.34
CA ALA A 220 -3.81 -17.96 -1.43
C ALA A 220 -2.37 -17.55 -1.07
N VAL A 221 -1.58 -17.14 -2.05
CA VAL A 221 -0.20 -16.63 -1.85
C VAL A 221 -0.21 -15.34 -1.03
N GLY A 222 -1.14 -14.43 -1.33
CA GLY A 222 -1.30 -13.18 -0.57
C GLY A 222 -1.64 -13.43 0.90
N ILE A 223 -2.63 -14.28 1.18
CA ILE A 223 -3.01 -14.66 2.55
C ILE A 223 -1.84 -15.33 3.27
N ALA A 224 -1.14 -16.26 2.63
CA ALA A 224 0.01 -16.93 3.21
C ALA A 224 1.14 -15.94 3.54
N THR A 225 1.43 -15.00 2.63
CA THR A 225 2.44 -13.94 2.83
C THR A 225 2.05 -13.03 4.00
N LEU A 226 0.80 -12.57 4.05
CA LEU A 226 0.28 -11.76 5.15
C LEU A 226 0.36 -12.51 6.47
N ASP A 227 0.01 -13.80 6.51
CA ASP A 227 0.07 -14.62 7.72
C ASP A 227 1.50 -14.77 8.25
N LEU A 228 2.48 -15.01 7.37
CA LEU A 228 3.90 -15.07 7.73
C LEU A 228 4.41 -13.73 8.26
N LEU A 229 4.09 -12.63 7.60
CA LEU A 229 4.47 -11.28 8.04
C LEU A 229 3.84 -10.97 9.41
N ILE A 230 2.57 -11.29 9.62
CA ILE A 230 1.85 -11.11 10.89
C ILE A 230 2.47 -11.95 12.00
N ALA A 231 2.79 -13.22 11.72
CA ALA A 231 3.42 -14.10 12.71
C ALA A 231 4.79 -13.55 13.15
N TYR A 232 5.58 -13.06 12.20
CA TYR A 232 6.88 -12.45 12.47
C TYR A 232 6.74 -11.11 13.21
N ALA A 233 5.85 -10.23 12.74
CA ALA A 233 5.57 -8.94 13.37
C ALA A 233 5.11 -9.06 14.83
N ALA A 234 4.24 -10.02 15.12
CA ALA A 234 3.78 -10.27 16.49
C ALA A 234 4.93 -10.69 17.43
N ARG A 235 5.88 -11.49 16.93
CA ARG A 235 7.09 -11.85 17.68
C ARG A 235 7.99 -10.64 17.96
N LEU A 236 8.23 -9.80 16.96
CA LEU A 236 9.02 -8.57 17.11
C LEU A 236 8.37 -7.62 18.12
N SER A 237 7.07 -7.42 18.01
CA SER A 237 6.29 -6.55 18.90
C SER A 237 6.36 -7.05 20.35
N ALA A 238 6.21 -8.35 20.59
CA ALA A 238 6.32 -8.96 21.93
C ALA A 238 7.75 -8.85 22.50
N ALA A 239 8.78 -9.01 21.67
CA ALA A 239 10.17 -8.86 22.10
C ALA A 239 10.45 -7.43 22.56
N GLN A 240 10.01 -6.41 21.80
CA GLN A 240 10.20 -5.01 22.16
C GLN A 240 9.52 -4.62 23.47
N VAL A 241 8.31 -5.11 23.72
CA VAL A 241 7.59 -4.87 24.99
C VAL A 241 8.37 -5.44 26.17
N ARG A 242 8.95 -6.64 26.03
CA ARG A 242 9.78 -7.26 27.09
C ARG A 242 11.04 -6.45 27.36
N THR A 243 11.75 -6.00 26.33
CA THR A 243 12.95 -5.17 26.49
C THR A 243 12.64 -3.89 27.26
N LYS A 244 11.57 -3.16 26.86
CA LYS A 244 11.15 -1.95 27.58
C LYS A 244 10.77 -2.22 29.05
N ALA A 245 10.18 -3.36 29.36
CA ALA A 245 9.82 -3.73 30.73
C ALA A 245 11.07 -4.01 31.59
N VAL A 246 12.10 -4.66 31.03
CA VAL A 246 13.39 -4.90 31.70
C VAL A 246 14.11 -3.57 31.94
N ASP A 247 14.22 -2.70 30.93
CA ASP A 247 14.85 -1.38 31.06
C ASP A 247 14.14 -0.51 32.13
N ALA A 248 12.81 -0.58 32.21
CA ALA A 248 12.03 0.13 33.21
C ALA A 248 12.18 -0.44 34.65
N ALA A 249 12.51 -1.72 34.78
CA ALA A 249 12.77 -2.37 36.09
C ALA A 249 14.19 -2.12 36.62
N GLY A 250 15.08 -1.51 35.84
CA GLY A 250 16.44 -1.16 36.27
C GLY A 250 17.38 -2.36 36.46
N VAL A 251 17.09 -3.49 35.79
CA VAL A 251 17.91 -4.72 35.82
C VAL A 251 18.84 -4.74 34.63
#